data_8bb1358e8f456b262ad5a180dce6557f
#
_entry.id   8bb1358e8f456b262ad5a180dce6557f
#
_cell.length_a   1.000
_cell.length_b   1.000
_cell.length_c   1.000
_cell.angle_alpha   90.00
_cell.angle_beta   90.00
_cell.angle_gamma   90.00
#
_symmetry.space_group_name_H-M   'P 1'
#
loop_
_entity.id
_entity.type
_entity.pdbx_description
1 polymer ?
#
loop_
_entity_poly.entity_id
_entity_poly.type
_entity_poly.pdbx_seq_one_letter_code
_entity_poly.pdbx_strand_id
1 'polypeptide(L)'
;GITQPHRNAVIDFTQTAIGPEIIEESVKDIIVKDLLSPTEMPFDKTVRRMSLLARSMHEDAVRALRERDEALAAAVIERDRELDRLHWLVARQSNVVLRDVTLAKKMGVSMEESSYYFLVSRIIERIGDHAVHIARALPGLSGKKLDAKTYERIYSASQVSLSIFKNSVDAWFRKDISAANDNLNSIEPLTEQCREILGDAMRTSGPSAISLSYIAESIRRTGEYSGNLSELVINNLMRN
;
A
#
# COMPACT_ATOMS: atom_id res chain seq x y z
N GLY A 1 18.86 5.49 -34.52
CA GLY A 1 19.17 4.62 -33.40
C GLY A 1 18.41 5.04 -32.16
N ILE A 2 18.34 4.19 -31.15
CA ILE A 2 17.73 4.49 -29.86
C ILE A 2 18.54 5.58 -29.18
N THR A 3 17.87 6.66 -28.73
CA THR A 3 18.52 7.74 -27.99
C THR A 3 18.75 7.35 -26.52
N GLN A 4 19.68 8.00 -25.84
CA GLN A 4 19.94 7.73 -24.41
C GLN A 4 18.70 7.89 -23.51
N PRO A 5 17.82 8.89 -23.69
CA PRO A 5 16.57 8.98 -22.93
C PRO A 5 15.64 7.78 -23.12
N HIS A 6 15.50 7.27 -24.35
CA HIS A 6 14.69 6.07 -24.61
C HIS A 6 15.30 4.82 -23.97
N ARG A 7 16.62 4.70 -24.00
CA ARG A 7 17.37 3.62 -23.35
C ARG A 7 17.13 3.62 -21.84
N ASN A 8 17.28 4.77 -21.21
CA ASN A 8 17.03 4.93 -19.78
C ASN A 8 15.59 4.57 -19.42
N ALA A 9 14.59 5.00 -20.20
CA ALA A 9 13.19 4.66 -19.96
C ALA A 9 12.92 3.13 -20.01
N VAL A 10 13.60 2.40 -20.92
CA VAL A 10 13.48 0.93 -20.97
C VAL A 10 14.14 0.29 -19.75
N ILE A 11 15.32 0.76 -19.34
CA ILE A 11 16.00 0.28 -18.13
C ILE A 11 15.13 0.53 -16.89
N ASP A 12 14.61 1.74 -16.74
CA ASP A 12 13.71 2.09 -15.61
C ASP A 12 12.48 1.20 -15.58
N PHE A 13 11.88 0.93 -16.76
CA PHE A 13 10.74 0.01 -16.87
C PHE A 13 11.09 -1.40 -16.39
N THR A 14 12.21 -1.98 -16.85
CA THR A 14 12.62 -3.34 -16.44
C THR A 14 12.99 -3.40 -14.96
N GLN A 15 13.52 -2.32 -14.39
CA GLN A 15 13.79 -2.23 -12.96
C GLN A 15 12.51 -2.04 -12.11
N THR A 16 11.49 -1.37 -12.68
CA THR A 16 10.21 -1.12 -12.01
C THR A 16 9.27 -2.33 -12.09
N ALA A 17 9.26 -3.07 -13.18
CA ALA A 17 8.40 -4.23 -13.36
C ALA A 17 9.09 -5.53 -12.88
N ILE A 18 8.30 -6.46 -12.32
CA ILE A 18 8.80 -7.81 -11.99
C ILE A 18 8.67 -8.70 -13.22
N GLY A 19 9.77 -9.33 -13.63
CA GLY A 19 9.83 -10.32 -14.72
C GLY A 19 10.36 -9.84 -16.07
N PRO A 20 10.12 -8.61 -16.53
CA PRO A 20 10.76 -8.10 -17.73
C PRO A 20 12.27 -7.93 -17.53
N GLU A 21 13.05 -8.51 -18.46
CA GLU A 21 14.51 -8.39 -18.46
C GLU A 21 14.99 -8.00 -19.87
N ILE A 22 16.03 -7.18 -19.95
CA ILE A 22 16.70 -6.87 -21.21
C ILE A 22 17.56 -8.09 -21.58
N ILE A 23 17.20 -8.77 -22.65
CA ILE A 23 17.91 -9.97 -23.12
C ILE A 23 18.87 -9.67 -24.25
N GLU A 24 18.67 -8.55 -24.96
CA GLU A 24 19.54 -8.13 -26.05
C GLU A 24 19.47 -6.60 -26.21
N GLU A 25 20.60 -5.99 -26.50
CA GLU A 25 20.75 -4.55 -26.68
C GLU A 25 21.69 -4.22 -27.83
N SER A 26 21.24 -3.34 -28.70
CA SER A 26 22.02 -2.83 -29.82
C SER A 26 21.89 -1.30 -29.93
N VAL A 27 22.58 -0.70 -30.94
CA VAL A 27 22.42 0.73 -31.22
C VAL A 27 21.01 1.07 -31.72
N LYS A 28 20.30 0.10 -32.28
CA LYS A 28 18.99 0.32 -32.92
C LYS A 28 17.84 -0.23 -32.12
N ASP A 29 18.05 -1.30 -31.35
CA ASP A 29 16.98 -2.10 -30.72
C ASP A 29 17.37 -2.49 -29.32
N ILE A 30 16.37 -2.56 -28.43
CA ILE A 30 16.45 -3.20 -27.12
C ILE A 30 15.34 -4.24 -27.07
N ILE A 31 15.70 -5.50 -26.84
CA ILE A 31 14.75 -6.60 -26.72
C ILE A 31 14.51 -6.89 -25.25
N VAL A 32 13.27 -6.71 -24.82
CA VAL A 32 12.81 -7.03 -23.46
C VAL A 32 11.99 -8.30 -23.51
N LYS A 33 12.29 -9.25 -22.63
CA LYS A 33 11.54 -10.50 -22.48
C LYS A 33 10.98 -10.59 -21.06
N ASP A 34 9.71 -10.98 -20.96
CA ASP A 34 9.13 -11.35 -19.67
C ASP A 34 9.56 -12.77 -19.30
N LEU A 35 10.36 -12.90 -18.27
CA LEU A 35 10.89 -14.19 -17.80
C LEU A 35 10.07 -14.80 -16.67
N LEU A 36 9.07 -14.05 -16.13
CA LEU A 36 8.23 -14.53 -15.04
C LEU A 36 7.10 -15.42 -15.56
N SER A 37 7.05 -16.65 -15.07
CA SER A 37 5.84 -17.47 -15.16
C SER A 37 4.79 -16.95 -14.18
N PRO A 38 3.57 -16.59 -14.62
CA PRO A 38 2.51 -16.10 -13.72
C PRO A 38 2.16 -17.10 -12.60
N THR A 39 2.40 -18.41 -12.81
CA THR A 39 2.11 -19.46 -11.82
C THR A 39 3.11 -19.53 -10.68
N GLU A 40 4.30 -18.94 -10.82
CA GLU A 40 5.33 -18.94 -9.77
C GLU A 40 5.06 -17.94 -8.65
N MET A 41 4.28 -16.91 -8.94
CA MET A 41 3.88 -15.88 -8.00
C MET A 41 2.35 -15.81 -7.87
N PRO A 42 1.71 -16.74 -7.14
CA PRO A 42 0.26 -16.73 -6.95
C PRO A 42 -0.24 -15.43 -6.31
N PHE A 43 -1.45 -15.01 -6.68
CA PHE A 43 -2.06 -13.76 -6.18
C PHE A 43 -2.09 -13.67 -4.66
N ASP A 44 -2.48 -14.75 -3.98
CA ASP A 44 -2.59 -14.80 -2.52
C ASP A 44 -1.25 -14.55 -1.84
N LYS A 45 -0.16 -15.15 -2.32
CA LYS A 45 1.19 -14.92 -1.80
C LYS A 45 1.66 -13.49 -2.03
N THR A 46 1.40 -12.95 -3.22
CA THR A 46 1.77 -11.57 -3.56
C THR A 46 1.01 -10.58 -2.69
N VAL A 47 -0.32 -10.73 -2.55
CA VAL A 47 -1.15 -9.85 -1.73
C VAL A 47 -0.79 -9.95 -0.24
N ARG A 48 -0.47 -11.14 0.28
CA ARG A 48 0.05 -11.29 1.66
C ARG A 48 1.36 -10.55 1.85
N ARG A 49 2.29 -10.66 0.92
CA ARG A 49 3.56 -9.93 0.97
C ARG A 49 3.33 -8.42 0.93
N MET A 50 2.47 -7.93 0.05
CA MET A 50 2.08 -6.52 -0.02
C MET A 50 1.51 -6.01 1.29
N SER A 51 0.61 -6.77 1.92
CA SER A 51 -0.01 -6.36 3.19
C SER A 51 0.98 -6.29 4.35
N LEU A 52 1.93 -7.23 4.43
CA LEU A 52 3.00 -7.19 5.42
C LEU A 52 3.94 -6.00 5.20
N LEU A 53 4.28 -5.72 3.94
CA LEU A 53 5.14 -4.60 3.56
C LEU A 53 4.48 -3.25 3.90
N ALA A 54 3.24 -3.03 3.46
CA ALA A 54 2.50 -1.79 3.74
C ALA A 54 2.33 -1.56 5.26
N ARG A 55 2.02 -2.62 6.02
CA ARG A 55 1.94 -2.56 7.47
C ARG A 55 3.27 -2.15 8.10
N SER A 56 4.37 -2.81 7.72
CA SER A 56 5.71 -2.48 8.22
C SER A 56 6.12 -1.05 7.86
N MET A 57 5.81 -0.58 6.65
CA MET A 57 6.06 0.79 6.24
C MET A 57 5.32 1.79 7.14
N HIS A 58 4.05 1.54 7.45
CA HIS A 58 3.27 2.41 8.34
C HIS A 58 3.81 2.41 9.78
N GLU A 59 4.13 1.25 10.35
CA GLU A 59 4.71 1.11 11.69
C GLU A 59 6.04 1.87 11.77
N ASP A 60 6.92 1.73 10.76
CA ASP A 60 8.21 2.40 10.69
C ASP A 60 8.07 3.91 10.48
N ALA A 61 7.10 4.37 9.67
CA ALA A 61 6.84 5.79 9.48
C ALA A 61 6.46 6.47 10.81
N VAL A 62 5.56 5.86 11.59
CA VAL A 62 5.16 6.39 12.90
C VAL A 62 6.31 6.32 13.92
N ARG A 63 7.12 5.26 13.88
CA ARG A 63 8.32 5.16 14.71
C ARG A 63 9.34 6.24 14.36
N ALA A 64 9.58 6.54 13.08
CA ALA A 64 10.46 7.59 12.62
C ALA A 64 10.05 8.97 13.17
N LEU A 65 8.73 9.25 13.30
CA LEU A 65 8.27 10.50 13.94
C LEU A 65 8.68 10.60 15.40
N ARG A 66 8.61 9.49 16.15
CA ARG A 66 8.98 9.43 17.57
C ARG A 66 10.48 9.64 17.78
N GLU A 67 11.26 8.89 17.01
CA GLU A 67 12.70 8.82 17.16
C GLU A 67 13.41 9.97 16.43
N ARG A 68 12.66 10.69 15.57
CA ARG A 68 13.20 11.70 14.63
C ARG A 68 14.25 11.11 13.70
N ASP A 69 14.01 9.89 13.29
CA ASP A 69 14.92 9.13 12.45
C ASP A 69 14.64 9.40 10.97
N GLU A 70 15.40 10.35 10.39
CA GLU A 70 15.31 10.69 8.97
C GLU A 70 15.74 9.54 8.06
N ALA A 71 16.67 8.69 8.53
CA ALA A 71 17.13 7.54 7.76
C ALA A 71 16.02 6.47 7.68
N LEU A 72 15.32 6.23 8.80
CA LEU A 72 14.17 5.34 8.81
C LEU A 72 13.03 5.88 7.93
N ALA A 73 12.74 7.18 7.99
CA ALA A 73 11.76 7.82 7.13
C ALA A 73 12.12 7.68 5.64
N ALA A 74 13.38 7.89 5.27
CA ALA A 74 13.88 7.68 3.91
C ALA A 74 13.74 6.22 3.47
N ALA A 75 14.05 5.26 4.36
CA ALA A 75 13.87 3.83 4.07
C ALA A 75 12.40 3.44 3.83
N VAL A 76 11.44 4.08 4.51
CA VAL A 76 10.01 3.90 4.22
C VAL A 76 9.67 4.36 2.80
N ILE A 77 10.15 5.55 2.42
CA ILE A 77 9.91 6.13 1.09
C ILE A 77 10.53 5.24 -0.02
N GLU A 78 11.68 4.65 0.23
CA GLU A 78 12.34 3.77 -0.75
C GLU A 78 11.60 2.43 -0.92
N ARG A 79 11.05 1.86 0.17
CA ARG A 79 10.29 0.60 0.13
C ARG A 79 8.99 0.68 -0.67
N ASP A 80 8.47 1.87 -0.90
CA ASP A 80 7.29 2.12 -1.73
C ASP A 80 7.45 1.53 -3.14
N ARG A 81 8.64 1.67 -3.72
CA ARG A 81 8.95 1.07 -5.03
C ARG A 81 8.75 -0.44 -5.07
N GLU A 82 9.01 -1.13 -3.97
CA GLU A 82 8.76 -2.58 -3.90
C GLU A 82 7.27 -2.89 -3.86
N LEU A 83 6.49 -2.09 -3.13
CA LEU A 83 5.04 -2.23 -3.06
C LEU A 83 4.40 -1.98 -4.43
N ASP A 84 4.81 -0.92 -5.12
CA ASP A 84 4.42 -0.61 -6.50
C ASP A 84 4.72 -1.76 -7.46
N ARG A 85 5.92 -2.32 -7.40
CA ARG A 85 6.32 -3.46 -8.24
C ARG A 85 5.40 -4.66 -8.03
N LEU A 86 5.04 -4.96 -6.79
CA LEU A 86 4.11 -6.05 -6.46
C LEU A 86 2.68 -5.75 -6.96
N HIS A 87 2.20 -4.52 -6.83
CA HIS A 87 0.92 -4.10 -7.39
C HIS A 87 0.90 -4.27 -8.93
N TRP A 88 1.93 -3.77 -9.63
CA TRP A 88 2.02 -3.92 -11.08
C TRP A 88 2.11 -5.38 -11.52
N LEU A 89 2.75 -6.26 -10.73
CA LEU A 89 2.74 -7.70 -10.98
C LEU A 89 1.31 -8.25 -10.94
N VAL A 90 0.55 -7.95 -9.87
CA VAL A 90 -0.85 -8.39 -9.74
C VAL A 90 -1.70 -7.85 -10.90
N ALA A 91 -1.57 -6.57 -11.24
CA ALA A 91 -2.29 -5.93 -12.34
C ALA A 91 -2.02 -6.65 -13.67
N ARG A 92 -0.76 -6.94 -13.98
CA ARG A 92 -0.36 -7.63 -15.19
C ARG A 92 -0.88 -9.06 -15.24
N GLN A 93 -0.73 -9.81 -14.14
CA GLN A 93 -1.26 -11.17 -14.03
C GLN A 93 -2.78 -11.20 -14.22
N SER A 94 -3.51 -10.29 -13.59
CA SER A 94 -4.96 -10.17 -13.76
C SER A 94 -5.35 -9.93 -15.22
N ASN A 95 -4.66 -9.02 -15.91
CA ASN A 95 -4.89 -8.76 -17.33
C ASN A 95 -4.67 -9.99 -18.22
N VAL A 96 -3.67 -10.82 -17.91
CA VAL A 96 -3.40 -12.06 -18.67
C VAL A 96 -4.46 -13.11 -18.37
N VAL A 97 -4.82 -13.30 -17.10
CA VAL A 97 -5.88 -14.26 -16.66
C VAL A 97 -7.22 -13.93 -17.32
N LEU A 98 -7.58 -12.65 -17.45
CA LEU A 98 -8.81 -12.22 -18.10
C LEU A 98 -8.87 -12.57 -19.60
N ARG A 99 -7.74 -12.88 -20.23
CA ARG A 99 -7.63 -13.22 -21.66
C ARG A 99 -7.33 -14.69 -21.92
N ASP A 100 -6.92 -15.44 -20.90
CA ASP A 100 -6.51 -16.84 -21.03
C ASP A 100 -7.10 -17.71 -19.95
N VAL A 101 -8.21 -18.41 -20.29
CA VAL A 101 -8.91 -19.35 -19.40
C VAL A 101 -8.01 -20.52 -18.97
N THR A 102 -7.04 -20.91 -19.82
CA THR A 102 -6.13 -22.02 -19.48
C THR A 102 -5.16 -21.58 -18.39
N LEU A 103 -4.67 -20.34 -18.46
CA LEU A 103 -3.84 -19.77 -17.41
C LEU A 103 -4.63 -19.56 -16.11
N ALA A 104 -5.88 -19.09 -16.18
CA ALA A 104 -6.76 -18.97 -15.03
C ALA A 104 -6.85 -20.31 -14.26
N LYS A 105 -7.10 -21.40 -14.98
CA LYS A 105 -7.15 -22.75 -14.40
C LYS A 105 -5.81 -23.19 -13.80
N LYS A 106 -4.69 -22.90 -14.46
CA LYS A 106 -3.34 -23.21 -13.94
C LYS A 106 -3.02 -22.44 -12.66
N MET A 107 -3.48 -21.20 -12.55
CA MET A 107 -3.32 -20.37 -11.36
C MET A 107 -4.35 -20.68 -10.25
N GLY A 108 -5.34 -21.54 -10.54
CA GLY A 108 -6.39 -21.92 -9.58
C GLY A 108 -7.32 -20.77 -9.20
N VAL A 109 -7.54 -19.80 -10.12
CA VAL A 109 -8.40 -18.64 -9.89
C VAL A 109 -9.41 -18.49 -11.03
N SER A 110 -10.58 -17.94 -10.72
CA SER A 110 -11.51 -17.48 -11.75
C SER A 110 -11.07 -16.11 -12.32
N MET A 111 -11.63 -15.73 -13.48
CA MET A 111 -11.43 -14.39 -14.04
C MET A 111 -11.96 -13.32 -13.07
N GLU A 112 -13.07 -13.59 -12.42
CA GLU A 112 -13.67 -12.68 -11.44
C GLU A 112 -12.78 -12.53 -10.21
N GLU A 113 -12.31 -13.62 -9.61
CA GLU A 113 -11.37 -13.57 -8.48
C GLU A 113 -10.09 -12.81 -8.82
N SER A 114 -9.56 -12.97 -10.04
CA SER A 114 -8.37 -12.22 -10.45
C SER A 114 -8.61 -10.71 -10.50
N SER A 115 -9.82 -10.26 -10.87
CA SER A 115 -10.22 -8.85 -10.84
C SER A 115 -10.30 -8.32 -9.40
N TYR A 116 -10.81 -9.12 -8.46
CA TYR A 116 -10.81 -8.75 -7.05
C TYR A 116 -9.41 -8.68 -6.46
N TYR A 117 -8.49 -9.61 -6.80
CA TYR A 117 -7.10 -9.50 -6.40
C TYR A 117 -6.44 -8.21 -6.88
N PHE A 118 -6.75 -7.77 -8.10
CA PHE A 118 -6.28 -6.47 -8.60
C PHE A 118 -6.81 -5.30 -7.76
N LEU A 119 -8.10 -5.29 -7.43
CA LEU A 119 -8.70 -4.24 -6.58
C LEU A 119 -8.09 -4.23 -5.17
N VAL A 120 -7.92 -5.41 -4.56
CA VAL A 120 -7.26 -5.56 -3.25
C VAL A 120 -5.83 -5.04 -3.29
N SER A 121 -5.05 -5.41 -4.30
CA SER A 121 -3.66 -4.94 -4.44
C SER A 121 -3.57 -3.42 -4.56
N ARG A 122 -4.51 -2.80 -5.29
CA ARG A 122 -4.60 -1.34 -5.44
C ARG A 122 -4.93 -0.63 -4.11
N ILE A 123 -5.78 -1.23 -3.29
CA ILE A 123 -6.10 -0.69 -1.97
C ILE A 123 -4.85 -0.75 -1.06
N ILE A 124 -4.13 -1.87 -1.09
CA ILE A 124 -2.93 -2.05 -0.27
C ILE A 124 -1.81 -1.08 -0.69
N GLU A 125 -1.63 -0.85 -1.98
CA GLU A 125 -0.68 0.13 -2.50
C GLU A 125 -1.02 1.53 -1.96
N ARG A 126 -2.28 1.98 -2.03
CA ARG A 126 -2.68 3.26 -1.45
C ARG A 126 -2.44 3.37 0.05
N ILE A 127 -2.55 2.27 0.79
CA ILE A 127 -2.19 2.24 2.22
C ILE A 127 -0.68 2.47 2.38
N GLY A 128 0.14 1.91 1.51
CA GLY A 128 1.59 2.19 1.44
C GLY A 128 1.90 3.65 1.13
N ASP A 129 1.22 4.26 0.15
CA ASP A 129 1.32 5.69 -0.17
C ASP A 129 1.10 6.55 1.09
N HIS A 130 0.11 6.20 1.91
CA HIS A 130 -0.15 6.93 3.15
C HIS A 130 0.94 6.73 4.21
N ALA A 131 1.61 5.59 4.26
CA ALA A 131 2.82 5.42 5.09
C ALA A 131 3.96 6.34 4.61
N VAL A 132 4.14 6.49 3.30
CA VAL A 132 5.08 7.46 2.71
C VAL A 132 4.72 8.90 3.06
N HIS A 133 3.43 9.26 3.03
CA HIS A 133 2.99 10.60 3.43
C HIS A 133 3.29 10.89 4.91
N ILE A 134 3.13 9.91 5.81
CA ILE A 134 3.51 10.03 7.21
C ILE A 134 5.03 10.26 7.33
N ALA A 135 5.85 9.45 6.64
CA ALA A 135 7.30 9.59 6.66
C ALA A 135 7.77 10.96 6.12
N ARG A 136 7.18 11.43 5.03
CA ARG A 136 7.46 12.75 4.44
C ARG A 136 7.05 13.93 5.32
N ALA A 137 6.20 13.73 6.32
CA ALA A 137 5.81 14.77 7.24
C ALA A 137 6.90 15.08 8.32
N LEU A 138 7.87 14.16 8.51
CA LEU A 138 8.90 14.30 9.54
C LEU A 138 9.71 15.60 9.47
N PRO A 139 10.23 16.07 8.31
CA PRO A 139 10.99 17.32 8.25
C PRO A 139 10.22 18.55 8.75
N GLY A 140 8.92 18.62 8.53
CA GLY A 140 8.07 19.72 8.99
C GLY A 140 7.87 19.76 10.51
N LEU A 141 8.21 18.68 11.21
CA LEU A 141 8.20 18.59 12.67
C LEU A 141 9.54 18.95 13.32
N SER A 142 10.58 19.28 12.52
CA SER A 142 11.97 19.42 12.96
C SER A 142 12.25 20.61 13.89
N GLY A 143 11.37 21.57 14.02
CA GLY A 143 11.54 22.74 14.88
C GLY A 143 11.23 22.55 16.37
N LYS A 144 10.32 21.63 16.71
CA LYS A 144 9.90 21.32 18.08
C LYS A 144 9.66 19.82 18.24
N LYS A 145 10.07 19.27 19.38
CA LYS A 145 9.70 17.89 19.73
C LYS A 145 8.17 17.84 19.84
N LEU A 146 7.56 16.87 19.16
CA LEU A 146 6.14 16.57 19.41
C LEU A 146 5.98 16.37 20.92
N ASP A 147 4.99 17.01 21.51
CA ASP A 147 4.68 16.74 22.90
C ASP A 147 4.19 15.28 23.05
N ALA A 148 4.45 14.72 24.24
CA ALA A 148 4.16 13.30 24.47
C ALA A 148 2.67 12.97 24.24
N LYS A 149 1.77 13.89 24.53
CA LYS A 149 0.32 13.68 24.37
C LYS A 149 -0.09 13.60 22.91
N THR A 150 0.39 14.51 22.06
CA THR A 150 0.14 14.48 20.61
C THR A 150 0.73 13.21 20.00
N TYR A 151 1.95 12.82 20.40
CA TYR A 151 2.52 11.57 19.91
C TYR A 151 1.69 10.34 20.31
N GLU A 152 1.24 10.23 21.55
CA GLU A 152 0.42 9.11 22.01
C GLU A 152 -0.92 9.03 21.24
N ARG A 153 -1.51 10.16 20.87
CA ARG A 153 -2.71 10.19 20.00
C ARG A 153 -2.41 9.66 18.61
N ILE A 154 -1.30 10.11 18.00
CA ILE A 154 -0.84 9.60 16.69
C ILE A 154 -0.62 8.10 16.76
N TYR A 155 0.09 7.63 17.77
CA TYR A 155 0.40 6.22 17.96
C TYR A 155 -0.88 5.38 18.17
N SER A 156 -1.77 5.81 19.04
CA SER A 156 -3.05 5.13 19.29
C SER A 156 -3.91 5.04 18.03
N ALA A 157 -4.12 6.14 17.32
CA ALA A 157 -4.88 6.15 16.07
C ALA A 157 -4.22 5.27 15.00
N SER A 158 -2.88 5.28 14.90
CA SER A 158 -2.13 4.40 13.99
C SER A 158 -2.36 2.92 14.32
N GLN A 159 -2.32 2.53 15.60
CA GLN A 159 -2.57 1.14 16.00
C GLN A 159 -4.01 0.69 15.65
N VAL A 160 -4.99 1.57 15.83
CA VAL A 160 -6.39 1.29 15.43
C VAL A 160 -6.48 1.12 13.91
N SER A 161 -5.88 2.03 13.12
CA SER A 161 -5.93 1.93 11.66
C SER A 161 -5.25 0.65 11.13
N LEU A 162 -4.11 0.26 11.72
CA LEU A 162 -3.43 -0.99 11.39
C LEU A 162 -4.19 -2.24 11.82
N SER A 163 -4.96 -2.15 12.92
CA SER A 163 -5.85 -3.23 13.33
C SER A 163 -6.99 -3.42 12.32
N ILE A 164 -7.61 -2.32 11.87
CA ILE A 164 -8.63 -2.36 10.82
C ILE A 164 -8.03 -2.97 9.54
N PHE A 165 -6.83 -2.56 9.13
CA PHE A 165 -6.15 -3.10 7.97
C PHE A 165 -5.89 -4.61 8.10
N LYS A 166 -5.33 -5.05 9.21
CA LYS A 166 -5.09 -6.46 9.48
C LYS A 166 -6.38 -7.28 9.42
N ASN A 167 -7.44 -6.80 10.06
CA ASN A 167 -8.72 -7.50 10.11
C ASN A 167 -9.37 -7.61 8.73
N SER A 168 -9.29 -6.57 7.88
CA SER A 168 -9.79 -6.63 6.50
C SER A 168 -9.03 -7.65 5.67
N VAL A 169 -7.69 -7.69 5.78
CA VAL A 169 -6.86 -8.67 5.08
C VAL A 169 -7.16 -10.09 5.57
N ASP A 170 -7.30 -10.29 6.88
CA ASP A 170 -7.65 -11.59 7.45
C ASP A 170 -9.05 -12.06 6.98
N ALA A 171 -10.05 -11.14 6.96
CA ALA A 171 -11.39 -11.42 6.46
C ALA A 171 -11.38 -11.80 4.98
N TRP A 172 -10.56 -11.12 4.15
CA TRP A 172 -10.37 -11.47 2.74
C TRP A 172 -9.90 -12.91 2.57
N PHE A 173 -8.84 -13.30 3.27
CA PHE A 173 -8.28 -14.65 3.10
C PHE A 173 -9.12 -15.77 3.74
N ARG A 174 -9.90 -15.45 4.78
CA ARG A 174 -10.83 -16.39 5.42
C ARG A 174 -12.19 -16.45 4.74
N LYS A 175 -12.47 -15.55 3.82
CA LYS A 175 -13.79 -15.36 3.20
C LYS A 175 -14.87 -15.14 4.26
N ASP A 176 -14.59 -14.27 5.26
CA ASP A 176 -15.44 -14.06 6.43
C ASP A 176 -16.19 -12.73 6.32
N ILE A 177 -17.45 -12.81 5.89
CA ILE A 177 -18.34 -11.65 5.74
C ILE A 177 -18.63 -11.00 7.11
N SER A 178 -18.83 -11.80 8.17
CA SER A 178 -19.14 -11.27 9.50
C SER A 178 -17.99 -10.43 10.02
N ALA A 179 -16.76 -10.97 9.97
CA ALA A 179 -15.57 -10.25 10.38
C ALA A 179 -15.34 -8.98 9.55
N ALA A 180 -15.62 -9.00 8.24
CA ALA A 180 -15.53 -7.84 7.39
C ALA A 180 -16.53 -6.75 7.78
N ASN A 181 -17.79 -7.14 8.05
CA ASN A 181 -18.84 -6.21 8.47
C ASN A 181 -18.56 -5.60 9.86
N ASP A 182 -18.11 -6.40 10.81
CA ASP A 182 -17.76 -5.93 12.16
C ASP A 182 -16.60 -4.93 12.11
N ASN A 183 -15.64 -5.15 11.21
CA ASN A 183 -14.48 -4.29 11.03
C ASN A 183 -14.86 -2.87 10.54
N LEU A 184 -15.93 -2.73 9.75
CA LEU A 184 -16.44 -1.43 9.29
C LEU A 184 -16.87 -0.52 10.45
N ASN A 185 -17.37 -1.09 11.54
CA ASN A 185 -17.78 -0.34 12.74
C ASN A 185 -16.59 0.35 13.45
N SER A 186 -15.35 -0.05 13.14
CA SER A 186 -14.13 0.54 13.72
C SER A 186 -13.69 1.85 13.05
N ILE A 187 -14.29 2.23 11.90
CA ILE A 187 -13.85 3.38 11.11
C ILE A 187 -14.25 4.70 11.77
N GLU A 188 -15.48 4.81 12.27
CA GLU A 188 -15.93 6.05 12.92
C GLU A 188 -15.16 6.38 14.21
N PRO A 189 -14.89 5.41 15.13
CA PRO A 189 -13.99 5.66 16.27
C PRO A 189 -12.59 6.11 15.86
N LEU A 190 -12.01 5.56 14.78
CA LEU A 190 -10.71 6.00 14.25
C LEU A 190 -10.79 7.44 13.74
N THR A 191 -11.87 7.78 13.03
CA THR A 191 -12.08 9.13 12.49
C THR A 191 -12.12 10.15 13.63
N GLU A 192 -12.75 9.84 14.75
CA GLU A 192 -12.78 10.73 15.92
C GLU A 192 -11.39 10.91 16.54
N GLN A 193 -10.60 9.83 16.68
CA GLN A 193 -9.21 9.95 17.14
C GLN A 193 -8.36 10.85 16.22
N CYS A 194 -8.55 10.74 14.90
CA CYS A 194 -7.86 11.60 13.94
C CYS A 194 -8.30 13.06 14.05
N ARG A 195 -9.57 13.36 14.37
CA ARG A 195 -10.04 14.72 14.66
C ARG A 195 -9.35 15.34 15.88
N GLU A 196 -9.05 14.55 16.91
CA GLU A 196 -8.27 15.04 18.05
C GLU A 196 -6.86 15.48 17.63
N ILE A 197 -6.18 14.72 16.75
CA ILE A 197 -4.86 15.08 16.22
C ILE A 197 -4.95 16.36 15.38
N LEU A 198 -6.00 16.51 14.56
CA LEU A 198 -6.27 17.75 13.83
C LEU A 198 -6.49 18.93 14.78
N GLY A 199 -7.15 18.71 15.92
CA GLY A 199 -7.29 19.70 16.99
C GLY A 199 -5.92 20.15 17.55
N ASP A 200 -4.95 19.23 17.68
CA ASP A 200 -3.57 19.56 18.07
C ASP A 200 -2.86 20.36 16.97
N ALA A 201 -3.08 20.00 15.70
CA ALA A 201 -2.54 20.74 14.55
C ALA A 201 -3.05 22.19 14.52
N MET A 202 -4.33 22.42 14.80
CA MET A 202 -4.93 23.76 14.85
C MET A 202 -4.36 24.65 15.97
N ARG A 203 -3.86 24.05 17.05
CA ARG A 203 -3.16 24.76 18.15
C ARG A 203 -1.68 24.98 17.89
N THR A 204 -1.17 24.41 16.82
CA THR A 204 0.22 24.52 16.37
C THR A 204 0.30 25.52 15.22
N SER A 205 1.48 26.07 14.92
CA SER A 205 1.67 27.03 13.83
C SER A 205 2.80 26.59 12.89
N GLY A 206 2.78 27.12 11.68
CA GLY A 206 3.82 26.91 10.67
C GLY A 206 3.86 25.46 10.12
N PRO A 207 5.04 24.99 9.67
CA PRO A 207 5.19 23.69 9.04
C PRO A 207 4.69 22.52 9.88
N SER A 208 4.82 22.61 11.21
CA SER A 208 4.38 21.54 12.12
C SER A 208 2.86 21.33 12.11
N ALA A 209 2.07 22.40 11.95
CA ALA A 209 0.62 22.28 11.80
C ALA A 209 0.23 21.50 10.54
N ILE A 210 0.91 21.82 9.43
CA ILE A 210 0.71 21.13 8.14
C ILE A 210 1.09 19.65 8.27
N SER A 211 2.25 19.35 8.86
CA SER A 211 2.71 17.98 9.05
C SER A 211 1.76 17.15 9.90
N LEU A 212 1.27 17.71 11.03
CA LEU A 212 0.29 17.03 11.89
C LEU A 212 -1.02 16.75 11.13
N SER A 213 -1.47 17.68 10.30
CA SER A 213 -2.67 17.49 9.48
C SER A 213 -2.48 16.37 8.45
N TYR A 214 -1.33 16.30 7.78
CA TYR A 214 -1.01 15.20 6.85
C TYR A 214 -0.91 13.84 7.56
N ILE A 215 -0.33 13.80 8.75
CA ILE A 215 -0.24 12.57 9.56
C ILE A 215 -1.65 12.08 9.93
N ALA A 216 -2.49 12.96 10.49
CA ALA A 216 -3.86 12.61 10.88
C ALA A 216 -4.67 12.12 9.68
N GLU A 217 -4.60 12.84 8.56
CA GLU A 217 -5.28 12.46 7.32
C GLU A 217 -4.79 11.10 6.80
N SER A 218 -3.48 10.85 6.81
CA SER A 218 -2.93 9.58 6.31
C SER A 218 -3.33 8.40 7.16
N ILE A 219 -3.38 8.54 8.48
CA ILE A 219 -3.87 7.51 9.39
C ILE A 219 -5.37 7.24 9.15
N ARG A 220 -6.17 8.29 9.02
CA ARG A 220 -7.61 8.19 8.72
C ARG A 220 -7.83 7.46 7.39
N ARG A 221 -7.11 7.85 6.33
CA ARG A 221 -7.19 7.21 5.00
C ARG A 221 -6.78 5.75 5.01
N THR A 222 -5.75 5.38 5.78
CA THR A 222 -5.38 3.98 5.98
C THR A 222 -6.57 3.17 6.51
N GLY A 223 -7.31 3.69 7.49
CA GLY A 223 -8.51 3.06 8.01
C GLY A 223 -9.65 2.97 6.98
N GLU A 224 -9.91 4.06 6.25
CA GLU A 224 -10.96 4.10 5.22
C GLU A 224 -10.68 3.12 4.07
N TYR A 225 -9.45 3.07 3.55
CA TYR A 225 -9.06 2.08 2.54
C TYR A 225 -9.15 0.65 3.06
N SER A 226 -8.85 0.44 4.34
CA SER A 226 -9.06 -0.86 4.97
C SER A 226 -10.54 -1.23 5.05
N GLY A 227 -11.43 -0.25 5.28
CA GLY A 227 -12.87 -0.41 5.17
C GLY A 227 -13.31 -0.81 3.76
N ASN A 228 -12.80 -0.12 2.73
CA ASN A 228 -13.08 -0.47 1.34
C ASN A 228 -12.65 -1.92 1.01
N LEU A 229 -11.57 -2.42 1.64
CA LEU A 229 -11.17 -3.82 1.50
C LEU A 229 -12.18 -4.75 2.17
N SER A 230 -12.73 -4.40 3.34
CA SER A 230 -13.83 -5.15 3.98
C SER A 230 -15.09 -5.17 3.11
N GLU A 231 -15.45 -4.05 2.48
CA GLU A 231 -16.56 -3.99 1.52
C GLU A 231 -16.33 -4.89 0.31
N LEU A 232 -15.09 -4.97 -0.21
CA LEU A 232 -14.76 -5.91 -1.28
C LEU A 232 -14.96 -7.38 -0.86
N VAL A 233 -14.64 -7.74 0.39
CA VAL A 233 -14.91 -9.09 0.93
C VAL A 233 -16.40 -9.39 0.88
N ILE A 234 -17.23 -8.48 1.37
CA ILE A 234 -18.69 -8.63 1.40
C ILE A 234 -19.22 -8.76 -0.03
N ASN A 235 -18.83 -7.83 -0.92
CA ASN A 235 -19.29 -7.83 -2.31
C ASN A 235 -18.89 -9.08 -3.10
N ASN A 236 -17.65 -9.58 -2.89
CA ASN A 236 -17.16 -10.78 -3.56
C ASN A 236 -17.94 -12.04 -3.13
N LEU A 237 -18.36 -12.13 -1.87
CA LEU A 237 -18.98 -13.31 -1.32
C LEU A 237 -20.52 -13.30 -1.39
N MET A 238 -21.15 -12.13 -1.45
CA MET A 238 -22.62 -12.02 -1.59
C MET A 238 -23.13 -12.29 -3.02
N ARG A 239 -22.24 -12.35 -4.01
CA ARG A 239 -22.58 -12.67 -5.40
C ARG A 239 -22.58 -14.16 -5.74
N ASN A 240 -22.04 -14.98 -4.86
CA ASN A 240 -22.04 -16.44 -4.96
C ASN A 240 -23.11 -17.03 -4.05
#